data_0d8e9dbfda136cef95b6cd5edcce7d47
#
_entry.id   0d8e9dbfda136cef95b6cd5edcce7d47
#
_cell.length_a   1.000
_cell.length_b   1.000
_cell.length_c   1.000
_cell.angle_alpha   90.00
_cell.angle_beta   90.00
_cell.angle_gamma   90.00
#
_symmetry.space_group_name_H-M   'P 1'
#
loop_
_entity.id
_entity.type
_entity.pdbx_description
1 polymer ?
#
loop_
_entity_poly.entity_id
_entity_poly.type
_entity_poly.pdbx_seq_one_letter_code
_entity_poly.pdbx_strand_id
1 'polypeptide(L)'
;MYEGYGSISITAQTAADTLPAFYAAVDAIVAGLKEAPVTEDELNRARLPVIESLRRNQAGNEYWLGQLADVAAKPDEVQQTLSHISDLEAITPADIQRLARQYLRPDTAWRATVTSSQPAAAAAAPAQ
;
A
#
# COMPACT_ATOMS: atom_id res chain seq x y z
N MET A 1 -0.49 5.93 16.09
CA MET A 1 0.37 4.84 15.54
C MET A 1 1.39 4.50 16.61
N TYR A 2 1.69 3.24 16.86
CA TYR A 2 2.70 2.88 17.87
C TYR A 2 4.08 3.20 17.32
N GLU A 3 4.91 3.83 18.13
CA GLU A 3 6.28 4.20 17.77
C GLU A 3 7.09 2.92 17.48
N GLY A 4 7.80 2.91 16.35
CA GLY A 4 8.59 1.74 15.91
C GLY A 4 7.81 0.60 15.27
N TYR A 5 6.49 0.74 15.04
CA TYR A 5 5.67 -0.25 14.35
C TYR A 5 5.24 0.24 12.97
N GLY A 6 5.51 -0.56 11.95
CA GLY A 6 5.03 -0.35 10.58
C GLY A 6 4.48 -1.64 9.99
N SER A 7 3.45 -1.54 9.15
CA SER A 7 2.89 -2.67 8.41
C SER A 7 2.71 -2.32 6.94
N ILE A 8 2.94 -3.31 6.09
CA ILE A 8 2.62 -3.25 4.67
C ILE A 8 1.54 -4.29 4.44
N SER A 9 0.40 -3.88 3.88
CA SER A 9 -0.72 -4.79 3.62
C SER A 9 -1.07 -4.82 2.14
N ILE A 10 -1.35 -6.03 1.64
CA ILE A 10 -1.89 -6.28 0.31
C ILE A 10 -3.25 -6.95 0.52
N THR A 11 -4.31 -6.32 0.07
CA THR A 11 -5.68 -6.80 0.26
C THR A 11 -6.36 -6.94 -1.09
N ALA A 12 -7.08 -8.03 -1.28
CA ALA A 12 -7.92 -8.24 -2.45
C ALA A 12 -9.25 -8.89 -2.05
N GLN A 13 -10.29 -8.57 -2.80
CA GLN A 13 -11.56 -9.27 -2.75
C GLN A 13 -11.67 -10.12 -4.01
N THR A 14 -11.76 -11.43 -3.84
CA THR A 14 -11.74 -12.38 -4.96
C THR A 14 -12.59 -13.60 -4.65
N ALA A 15 -12.90 -14.41 -5.67
CA ALA A 15 -13.56 -15.71 -5.48
C ALA A 15 -12.64 -16.70 -4.75
N ALA A 16 -13.23 -17.62 -4.00
CA ALA A 16 -12.47 -18.54 -3.16
C ALA A 16 -11.52 -19.46 -3.94
N ASP A 17 -11.89 -19.83 -5.16
CA ASP A 17 -11.10 -20.67 -6.06
C ASP A 17 -9.87 -19.95 -6.64
N THR A 18 -9.86 -18.61 -6.66
CA THR A 18 -8.74 -17.78 -7.15
C THR A 18 -7.73 -17.42 -6.06
N LEU A 19 -8.01 -17.73 -4.78
CA LEU A 19 -7.10 -17.42 -3.66
C LEU A 19 -5.68 -17.99 -3.83
N PRO A 20 -5.47 -19.25 -4.26
CA PRO A 20 -4.11 -19.76 -4.47
C PRO A 20 -3.34 -18.96 -5.52
N ALA A 21 -4.00 -18.59 -6.62
CA ALA A 21 -3.39 -17.76 -7.67
C ALA A 21 -3.04 -16.35 -7.18
N PHE A 22 -3.90 -15.75 -6.35
CA PHE A 22 -3.63 -14.47 -5.71
C PHE A 22 -2.37 -14.51 -4.84
N TYR A 23 -2.25 -15.50 -3.96
CA TYR A 23 -1.07 -15.62 -3.11
C TYR A 23 0.21 -15.88 -3.93
N ALA A 24 0.13 -16.73 -4.95
CA ALA A 24 1.27 -16.98 -5.84
C ALA A 24 1.70 -15.70 -6.59
N ALA A 25 0.75 -14.89 -7.04
CA ALA A 25 1.05 -13.61 -7.69
C ALA A 25 1.72 -12.61 -6.72
N VAL A 26 1.23 -12.53 -5.48
CA VAL A 26 1.87 -11.69 -4.45
C VAL A 26 3.30 -12.13 -4.17
N ASP A 27 3.54 -13.44 -4.02
CA ASP A 27 4.89 -13.98 -3.79
C ASP A 27 5.82 -13.68 -4.97
N ALA A 28 5.34 -13.82 -6.20
CA ALA A 28 6.11 -13.50 -7.40
C ALA A 28 6.47 -12.01 -7.49
N ILE A 29 5.52 -11.12 -7.19
CA ILE A 29 5.76 -9.67 -7.15
C ILE A 29 6.80 -9.33 -6.09
N VAL A 30 6.67 -9.87 -4.88
CA VAL A 30 7.62 -9.64 -3.78
C VAL A 30 9.02 -10.13 -4.15
N ALA A 31 9.12 -11.30 -4.80
CA ALA A 31 10.40 -11.82 -5.29
C ALA A 31 11.01 -10.89 -6.35
N GLY A 32 10.22 -10.46 -7.33
CA GLY A 32 10.65 -9.53 -8.38
C GLY A 32 11.18 -8.20 -7.84
N LEU A 33 10.47 -7.60 -6.88
CA LEU A 33 10.90 -6.35 -6.22
C LEU A 33 12.23 -6.47 -5.49
N LYS A 34 12.58 -7.66 -5.01
CA LYS A 34 13.89 -7.93 -4.37
C LYS A 34 14.99 -8.21 -5.38
N GLU A 35 14.65 -8.87 -6.47
CA GLU A 35 15.62 -9.31 -7.49
C GLU A 35 16.13 -8.15 -8.31
N ALA A 36 15.25 -7.29 -8.81
CA ALA A 36 15.60 -6.15 -9.65
C ALA A 36 14.89 -4.86 -9.20
N PRO A 37 15.48 -3.67 -9.44
CA PRO A 37 14.76 -2.41 -9.29
C PRO A 37 13.58 -2.35 -10.26
N VAL A 38 12.49 -1.72 -9.84
CA VAL A 38 11.41 -1.35 -10.75
C VAL A 38 11.90 -0.34 -11.79
N THR A 39 11.21 -0.23 -12.90
CA THR A 39 11.47 0.83 -13.88
C THR A 39 10.96 2.19 -13.36
N GLU A 40 11.51 3.28 -13.89
CA GLU A 40 11.00 4.64 -13.59
C GLU A 40 9.53 4.80 -13.99
N ASP A 41 9.09 4.14 -15.06
CA ASP A 41 7.69 4.18 -15.50
C ASP A 41 6.76 3.47 -14.49
N GLU A 42 7.15 2.31 -13.97
CA GLU A 42 6.40 1.61 -12.93
C GLU A 42 6.33 2.43 -11.65
N LEU A 43 7.45 3.02 -11.22
CA LEU A 43 7.49 3.89 -10.05
C LEU A 43 6.59 5.11 -10.24
N ASN A 44 6.63 5.77 -11.40
CA ASN A 44 5.82 6.94 -11.70
C ASN A 44 4.33 6.62 -11.75
N ARG A 45 3.94 5.48 -12.31
CA ARG A 45 2.54 5.02 -12.29
C ARG A 45 1.99 4.85 -10.87
N ALA A 46 2.81 4.44 -9.93
CA ALA A 46 2.42 4.34 -8.52
C ALA A 46 2.48 5.69 -7.80
N ARG A 47 3.53 6.48 -8.02
CA ARG A 47 3.85 7.72 -7.29
C ARG A 47 2.96 8.89 -7.68
N LEU A 48 2.73 9.12 -8.98
CA LEU A 48 2.02 10.29 -9.45
C LEU A 48 0.58 10.40 -8.93
N PRO A 49 -0.25 9.35 -8.89
CA PRO A 49 -1.58 9.43 -8.31
C PRO A 49 -1.57 9.80 -6.82
N VAL A 50 -0.57 9.35 -6.07
CA VAL A 50 -0.41 9.67 -4.64
C VAL A 50 -0.09 11.15 -4.46
N ILE A 51 0.87 11.67 -5.24
CA ILE A 51 1.24 13.10 -5.22
C ILE A 51 0.03 13.97 -5.60
N GLU A 52 -0.70 13.61 -6.66
CA GLU A 52 -1.88 14.37 -7.08
C GLU A 52 -3.00 14.34 -6.03
N SER A 53 -3.20 13.21 -5.36
CA SER A 53 -4.15 13.11 -4.24
C SER A 53 -3.71 13.99 -3.07
N LEU A 54 -2.43 13.98 -2.72
CA LEU A 54 -1.89 14.79 -1.65
C LEU A 54 -2.01 16.29 -1.96
N ARG A 55 -1.69 16.71 -3.19
CA ARG A 55 -1.87 18.11 -3.63
C ARG A 55 -3.32 18.57 -3.51
N ARG A 56 -4.27 17.73 -3.94
CA ARG A 56 -5.72 18.05 -3.79
C ARG A 56 -6.13 18.16 -2.33
N ASN A 57 -5.65 17.27 -1.47
CA ASN A 57 -5.96 17.30 -0.04
C ASN A 57 -5.38 18.56 0.64
N GLN A 58 -4.13 18.92 0.30
CA GLN A 58 -3.46 20.11 0.83
C GLN A 58 -4.11 21.44 0.39
N ALA A 59 -4.92 21.43 -0.68
CA ALA A 59 -5.70 22.59 -1.09
C ALA A 59 -6.88 22.89 -0.15
N GLY A 60 -7.28 21.93 0.69
CA GLY A 60 -8.41 22.04 1.61
C GLY A 60 -7.97 22.31 3.05
N ASN A 61 -8.76 23.12 3.77
CA ASN A 61 -8.49 23.44 5.18
C ASN A 61 -8.57 22.20 6.10
N GLU A 62 -9.40 21.23 5.76
CA GLU A 62 -9.62 20.02 6.56
C GLU A 62 -8.33 19.20 6.71
N TYR A 63 -7.55 19.09 5.63
CA TYR A 63 -6.23 18.47 5.67
C TYR A 63 -5.33 19.13 6.73
N TRP A 64 -5.21 20.46 6.68
CA TRP A 64 -4.34 21.20 7.60
C TRP A 64 -4.85 21.18 9.03
N LEU A 65 -6.16 21.22 9.25
CA LEU A 65 -6.73 21.09 10.59
C LEU A 65 -6.38 19.73 11.20
N GLY A 66 -6.45 18.64 10.43
CA GLY A 66 -6.03 17.31 10.88
C GLY A 66 -4.55 17.26 11.22
N GLN A 67 -3.69 17.79 10.35
CA GLN A 67 -2.25 17.80 10.59
C GLN A 67 -1.86 18.66 11.81
N LEU A 68 -2.46 19.84 11.96
CA LEU A 68 -2.16 20.77 13.06
C LEU A 68 -2.68 20.29 14.42
N ALA A 69 -3.72 19.46 14.45
CA ALA A 69 -4.20 18.89 15.71
C ALA A 69 -3.13 18.00 16.39
N ASP A 70 -2.29 17.33 15.60
CA ASP A 70 -1.22 16.46 16.09
C ASP A 70 0.10 17.20 16.36
N VAL A 71 0.29 18.40 15.76
CA VAL A 71 1.53 19.21 15.89
C VAL A 71 1.84 19.59 17.34
N ALA A 72 0.82 19.89 18.14
CA ALA A 72 1.02 20.24 19.55
C ALA A 72 1.58 19.06 20.36
N ALA A 73 1.28 17.83 19.94
CA ALA A 73 1.78 16.61 20.57
C ALA A 73 3.13 16.15 19.99
N LYS A 74 3.41 16.50 18.72
CA LYS A 74 4.58 16.02 17.96
C LYS A 74 5.15 17.10 17.04
N PRO A 75 5.89 18.07 17.56
CA PRO A 75 6.44 19.18 16.77
C PRO A 75 7.33 18.75 15.61
N ASP A 76 8.02 17.61 15.76
CA ASP A 76 8.95 17.09 14.74
C ASP A 76 8.22 16.55 13.49
N GLU A 77 6.92 16.20 13.57
CA GLU A 77 6.12 15.74 12.43
C GLU A 77 5.72 16.89 11.48
N VAL A 78 5.82 18.14 11.89
CA VAL A 78 5.53 19.31 11.02
C VAL A 78 6.41 19.31 9.80
N GLN A 79 7.72 19.14 9.99
CA GLN A 79 8.67 19.13 8.89
C GLN A 79 8.38 18.00 7.90
N GLN A 80 8.04 16.82 8.40
CA GLN A 80 7.65 15.68 7.56
C GLN A 80 6.38 15.98 6.75
N THR A 81 5.39 16.64 7.36
CA THR A 81 4.17 17.04 6.65
C THR A 81 4.46 18.03 5.52
N LEU A 82 5.38 18.98 5.75
CA LEU A 82 5.77 19.98 4.75
C LEU A 82 6.62 19.37 3.62
N SER A 83 7.49 18.40 3.92
CA SER A 83 8.35 17.74 2.93
C SER A 83 7.70 16.57 2.20
N HIS A 84 6.48 16.16 2.57
CA HIS A 84 5.85 14.91 2.10
C HIS A 84 5.85 14.76 0.57
N ILE A 85 5.53 15.82 -0.19
CA ILE A 85 5.54 15.77 -1.67
C ILE A 85 6.96 15.64 -2.19
N SER A 86 7.90 16.46 -1.69
CA SER A 86 9.31 16.40 -2.12
C SER A 86 9.96 15.07 -1.76
N ASP A 87 9.60 14.48 -0.63
CA ASP A 87 10.09 13.17 -0.22
C ASP A 87 9.58 12.07 -1.17
N LEU A 88 8.29 12.12 -1.56
CA LEU A 88 7.73 11.22 -2.57
C LEU A 88 8.40 11.39 -3.93
N GLU A 89 8.70 12.61 -4.35
CA GLU A 89 9.39 12.92 -5.61
C GLU A 89 10.84 12.41 -5.61
N ALA A 90 11.49 12.38 -4.44
CA ALA A 90 12.87 11.93 -4.28
C ALA A 90 13.05 10.40 -4.26
N ILE A 91 11.97 9.61 -4.09
CA ILE A 91 12.03 8.15 -4.07
C ILE A 91 12.57 7.63 -5.40
N THR A 92 13.54 6.73 -5.34
CA THR A 92 14.15 6.07 -6.49
C THR A 92 13.77 4.58 -6.59
N PRO A 93 13.91 3.96 -7.79
CA PRO A 93 13.75 2.51 -7.94
C PRO A 93 14.65 1.70 -7.01
N ALA A 94 15.87 2.18 -6.75
CA ALA A 94 16.82 1.54 -5.84
C ALA A 94 16.33 1.57 -4.39
N ASP A 95 15.65 2.63 -3.96
CA ASP A 95 15.05 2.70 -2.62
C ASP A 95 13.95 1.65 -2.46
N ILE A 96 13.08 1.50 -3.47
CA ILE A 96 12.04 0.48 -3.46
C ILE A 96 12.64 -0.92 -3.31
N GLN A 97 13.68 -1.24 -4.08
CA GLN A 97 14.35 -2.53 -4.00
C GLN A 97 15.02 -2.75 -2.63
N ARG A 98 15.72 -1.75 -2.13
CA ARG A 98 16.37 -1.78 -0.81
C ARG A 98 15.36 -2.07 0.30
N LEU A 99 14.23 -1.34 0.31
CA LEU A 99 13.16 -1.51 1.29
C LEU A 99 12.45 -2.86 1.14
N ALA A 100 12.22 -3.34 -0.09
CA ALA A 100 11.67 -4.65 -0.35
C ALA A 100 12.55 -5.77 0.24
N ARG A 101 13.86 -5.69 0.06
CA ARG A 101 14.80 -6.64 0.65
C ARG A 101 14.81 -6.61 2.18
N GLN A 102 14.67 -5.43 2.76
CA GLN A 102 14.72 -5.23 4.19
C GLN A 102 13.43 -5.67 4.90
N TYR A 103 12.27 -5.35 4.36
CA TYR A 103 11.00 -5.46 5.06
C TYR A 103 10.05 -6.55 4.52
N LEU A 104 10.09 -6.89 3.23
CA LEU A 104 9.20 -7.91 2.66
C LEU A 104 9.78 -9.31 2.87
N ARG A 105 9.86 -9.75 4.12
CA ARG A 105 10.45 -11.04 4.48
C ARG A 105 9.37 -12.10 4.70
N PRO A 106 9.54 -13.33 4.21
CA PRO A 106 8.55 -14.41 4.37
C PRO A 106 8.32 -14.80 5.84
N ASP A 107 9.37 -14.72 6.67
CA ASP A 107 9.33 -15.08 8.10
C ASP A 107 8.52 -14.11 8.97
N THR A 108 8.27 -12.90 8.47
CA THR A 108 7.44 -11.88 9.13
C THR A 108 6.09 -11.66 8.44
N ALA A 109 5.84 -12.38 7.35
CA ALA A 109 4.59 -12.26 6.60
C ALA A 109 3.46 -13.03 7.30
N TRP A 110 2.31 -12.38 7.40
CA TRP A 110 1.07 -12.97 7.89
C TRP A 110 0.02 -12.97 6.77
N ARG A 111 -0.79 -14.03 6.71
CA ARG A 111 -1.84 -14.19 5.71
C ARG A 111 -3.16 -14.47 6.41
N ALA A 112 -4.20 -13.74 6.04
CA ALA A 112 -5.56 -13.98 6.47
C ALA A 112 -6.49 -14.15 5.28
N THR A 113 -7.43 -15.05 5.42
CA THR A 113 -8.49 -15.24 4.46
C THR A 113 -9.82 -15.25 5.22
N VAL A 114 -10.77 -14.46 4.75
CA VAL A 114 -12.14 -14.48 5.24
C VAL A 114 -13.02 -14.99 4.11
N THR A 115 -13.69 -16.11 4.34
CA THR A 115 -14.62 -16.71 3.38
C THR A 115 -16.03 -16.74 3.97
N SER A 116 -17.04 -16.67 3.11
CA SER A 116 -18.43 -16.93 3.52
C SER A 116 -18.59 -18.39 3.96
N SER A 117 -19.22 -18.60 5.08
CA SER A 117 -19.64 -19.94 5.53
C SER A 117 -20.87 -20.46 4.76
N GLN A 118 -21.50 -19.60 3.96
CA GLN A 118 -22.65 -19.98 3.15
C GLN A 118 -22.14 -20.56 1.82
N PRO A 119 -22.54 -21.77 1.41
CA PRO A 119 -22.20 -22.28 0.08
C PRO A 119 -22.71 -21.27 -0.96
N ALA A 120 -21.88 -20.99 -1.97
CA ALA A 120 -22.30 -20.12 -3.08
C ALA A 120 -23.64 -20.64 -3.60
N ALA A 121 -24.70 -19.85 -3.46
CA ALA A 121 -25.99 -20.20 -4.05
C ALA A 121 -25.74 -20.42 -5.54
N ALA A 122 -26.01 -21.63 -6.02
CA ALA A 122 -25.92 -21.95 -7.42
C ALA A 122 -26.65 -20.84 -8.20
N ALA A 123 -25.94 -20.19 -9.10
CA ALA A 123 -26.51 -19.13 -9.93
C ALA A 123 -27.80 -19.69 -10.55
N ALA A 124 -28.94 -19.14 -10.16
CA ALA A 124 -30.23 -19.56 -10.68
C ALA A 124 -30.16 -19.38 -12.20
N ALA A 125 -30.25 -20.48 -12.93
CA ALA A 125 -30.37 -20.44 -14.38
C ALA A 125 -31.60 -19.61 -14.73
N PRO A 126 -31.55 -18.71 -15.73
CA PRO A 126 -32.72 -17.97 -16.14
C PRO A 126 -33.78 -18.97 -16.62
N ALA A 127 -34.95 -18.91 -16.00
CA ALA A 127 -36.12 -19.64 -16.47
C ALA A 127 -36.46 -19.17 -17.90
N GLN A 128 -36.53 -20.14 -18.81
CA GLN A 128 -37.02 -19.95 -20.18
C GLN A 128 -38.52 -19.68 -20.17
#